data_03cf56edee2ca2ad124b4f808f42f066
#
_entry.id   03cf56edee2ca2ad124b4f808f42f066
#
_cell.length_a   1.000
_cell.length_b   1.000
_cell.length_c   1.000
_cell.angle_alpha   90.00
_cell.angle_beta   90.00
_cell.angle_gamma   90.00
#
_symmetry.space_group_name_H-M   'P 1'
#
loop_
_entity.id
_entity.type
_entity.pdbx_description
1 polymer ?
#
loop_
_entity_poly.entity_id
_entity_poly.type
_entity_poly.pdbx_seq_one_letter_code
_entity_poly.pdbx_strand_id
1 'polypeptide(L)'
;MLGFQDECWWSRLAQPALHAWTADEPRRLQELAVPKEDPDPKALACYGLLRGDTGGMLLRFVDGRPVSQVTEDFLSWVCVELAREDKKALLLVWDNASWHISARVRTWIKEHNLQAKRAGGVRVVVCQLPSKSPWLNPSEPKWVHGKRAIVEPERLLTAVEVETRACDYYGCSQHQHLRQTNPPNKQPTKRKKVA
;
A
#
# COMPACT_ATOMS: atom_id res chain seq x y z
N MET A 1 16.32 7.09 -10.79
CA MET A 1 16.15 6.78 -9.36
C MET A 1 15.72 5.31 -9.22
N LEU A 2 16.24 4.60 -8.23
CA LEU A 2 15.76 3.29 -7.80
C LEU A 2 14.63 3.48 -6.77
N GLY A 3 13.54 2.74 -6.91
CA GLY A 3 12.43 2.78 -5.96
C GLY A 3 11.86 1.38 -5.70
N PHE A 4 11.50 1.12 -4.46
CA PHE A 4 10.89 -0.14 -4.03
C PHE A 4 9.45 0.14 -3.62
N GLN A 5 8.52 -0.40 -4.38
CA GLN A 5 7.09 -0.17 -4.15
C GLN A 5 6.48 -1.37 -3.42
N ASP A 6 5.54 -1.06 -2.55
CA ASP A 6 4.81 -2.05 -1.77
C ASP A 6 3.51 -1.45 -1.22
N GLU A 7 2.58 -2.28 -0.79
CA GLU A 7 1.37 -1.88 -0.08
C GLU A 7 1.39 -2.33 1.37
N CYS A 8 0.82 -1.47 2.20
CA CYS A 8 0.67 -1.74 3.61
C CYS A 8 -0.79 -1.51 4.05
N TRP A 9 -1.25 -2.38 4.95
CA TRP A 9 -2.50 -2.17 5.68
C TRP A 9 -2.19 -1.72 7.10
N TRP A 10 -2.72 -0.56 7.46
CA TRP A 10 -2.61 0.03 8.79
C TRP A 10 -3.84 -0.31 9.60
N SER A 11 -3.70 -1.20 10.57
CA SER A 11 -4.74 -1.40 11.57
C SER A 11 -4.85 -0.17 12.46
N ARG A 12 -6.05 0.18 12.90
CA ARG A 12 -6.30 1.28 13.84
C ARG A 12 -6.04 0.89 15.30
N LEU A 13 -5.82 -0.40 15.54
CA LEU A 13 -5.54 -0.98 16.84
C LEU A 13 -4.40 -1.98 16.70
N ALA A 14 -3.36 -1.86 17.52
CA ALA A 14 -2.30 -2.86 17.55
C ALA A 14 -2.84 -4.16 18.16
N GLN A 15 -2.53 -5.28 17.53
CA GLN A 15 -2.81 -6.57 18.13
C GLN A 15 -1.70 -6.91 19.12
N PRO A 16 -2.02 -7.23 20.39
CA PRO A 16 -1.02 -7.63 21.35
C PRO A 16 -0.31 -8.90 20.90
N ALA A 17 1.00 -8.97 21.15
CA ALA A 17 1.79 -10.16 20.88
C ALA A 17 1.58 -11.25 21.94
N LEU A 18 0.98 -10.90 23.08
CA LEU A 18 0.74 -11.81 24.18
C LEU A 18 -0.35 -12.83 23.87
N HIS A 19 -0.11 -14.07 24.28
CA HIS A 19 -1.04 -15.16 24.18
C HIS A 19 -1.26 -15.77 25.58
N ALA A 20 -2.51 -16.09 25.91
CA ALA A 20 -2.82 -16.99 27.02
C ALA A 20 -2.86 -18.42 26.50
N TRP A 21 -2.22 -19.34 27.21
CA TRP A 21 -2.32 -20.77 26.93
C TRP A 21 -3.62 -21.28 27.53
N THR A 22 -4.43 -21.94 26.70
CA THR A 22 -5.64 -22.64 27.11
C THR A 22 -5.47 -24.12 26.87
N ALA A 23 -6.42 -24.95 27.32
CA ALA A 23 -6.34 -26.40 27.13
C ALA A 23 -6.28 -26.83 25.65
N ASP A 24 -6.91 -26.06 24.76
CA ASP A 24 -7.07 -26.41 23.36
C ASP A 24 -6.06 -25.69 22.45
N GLU A 25 -5.90 -24.37 22.60
CA GLU A 25 -5.04 -23.55 21.76
C GLU A 25 -4.60 -22.25 22.42
N PRO A 26 -3.46 -21.63 21.97
CA PRO A 26 -3.07 -20.32 22.44
C PRO A 26 -4.07 -19.24 21.98
N ARG A 27 -4.61 -18.45 22.88
CA ARG A 27 -5.48 -17.32 22.57
C ARG A 27 -4.76 -16.00 22.75
N ARG A 28 -4.90 -15.11 21.77
CA ARG A 28 -4.38 -13.74 21.89
C ARG A 28 -5.17 -12.98 22.94
N LEU A 29 -4.44 -12.31 23.82
CA LEU A 29 -5.04 -11.39 24.79
C LEU A 29 -5.32 -10.06 24.08
N GLN A 30 -6.55 -9.85 23.67
CA GLN A 30 -7.02 -8.61 23.05
C GLN A 30 -7.92 -7.87 24.04
N GLU A 31 -7.45 -6.72 24.52
CA GLU A 31 -8.18 -5.89 25.47
C GLU A 31 -9.27 -5.04 24.79
N LEU A 32 -9.00 -4.58 23.58
CA LEU A 32 -9.89 -3.71 22.82
C LEU A 32 -10.33 -4.34 21.51
N ALA A 33 -11.55 -4.08 21.12
CA ALA A 33 -12.10 -4.42 19.81
C ALA A 33 -12.68 -3.18 19.13
N VAL A 34 -12.61 -3.14 17.80
CA VAL A 34 -13.28 -2.08 17.03
C VAL A 34 -14.78 -2.23 17.16
N PRO A 35 -15.52 -1.22 17.65
CA PRO A 35 -16.98 -1.24 17.75
C PRO A 35 -17.63 -1.54 16.39
N LYS A 36 -18.78 -2.20 16.40
CA LYS A 36 -19.50 -2.52 15.16
C LYS A 36 -20.01 -1.29 14.42
N GLU A 37 -20.36 -0.27 15.19
CA GLU A 37 -20.93 1.01 14.72
C GLU A 37 -19.86 2.06 14.43
N ASP A 38 -18.58 1.70 14.52
CA ASP A 38 -17.47 2.62 14.23
C ASP A 38 -17.53 3.04 12.75
N PRO A 39 -17.56 4.36 12.44
CA PRO A 39 -17.70 4.86 11.08
C PRO A 39 -16.43 4.68 10.23
N ASP A 40 -15.29 4.56 10.90
CA ASP A 40 -14.00 4.45 10.23
C ASP A 40 -13.71 3.00 9.75
N PRO A 41 -12.96 2.81 8.68
CA PRO A 41 -12.54 1.48 8.25
C PRO A 41 -11.66 0.82 9.32
N LYS A 42 -11.76 -0.49 9.50
CA LYS A 42 -10.93 -1.25 10.46
C LYS A 42 -9.44 -1.13 10.19
N ALA A 43 -9.08 -0.95 8.93
CA ALA A 43 -7.70 -0.74 8.50
C ALA A 43 -7.67 0.13 7.24
N LEU A 44 -6.59 0.90 7.08
CA LEU A 44 -6.37 1.76 5.92
C LEU A 44 -5.34 1.12 5.00
N ALA A 45 -5.67 1.03 3.72
CA ALA A 45 -4.71 0.63 2.70
C ALA A 45 -3.81 1.82 2.33
N CYS A 46 -2.53 1.57 2.13
CA CYS A 46 -1.55 2.57 1.76
C CYS A 46 -0.57 2.00 0.73
N TYR A 47 -0.34 2.74 -0.34
CA TYR A 47 0.77 2.51 -1.26
C TYR A 47 1.99 3.27 -0.77
N GLY A 48 3.16 2.64 -0.82
CA GLY A 48 4.43 3.27 -0.51
C GLY A 48 5.48 3.02 -1.58
N LEU A 49 6.33 4.01 -1.79
CA LEU A 49 7.57 3.88 -2.57
C LEU A 49 8.74 4.28 -1.69
N LEU A 50 9.57 3.32 -1.33
CA LEU A 50 10.85 3.59 -0.69
C LEU A 50 11.86 4.04 -1.74
N ARG A 51 12.43 5.20 -1.55
CA ARG A 51 13.41 5.81 -2.44
C ARG A 51 14.82 5.30 -2.15
N GLY A 52 15.49 4.77 -3.16
CA GLY A 52 16.86 4.28 -3.03
C GLY A 52 17.92 5.39 -2.96
N ASP A 53 17.60 6.62 -3.38
CA ASP A 53 18.54 7.75 -3.35
C ASP A 53 18.54 8.50 -2.01
N THR A 54 17.41 8.64 -1.36
CA THR A 54 17.26 9.38 -0.10
C THR A 54 16.93 8.49 1.10
N GLY A 55 16.46 7.27 0.87
CA GLY A 55 15.89 6.40 1.92
C GLY A 55 14.52 6.86 2.43
N GLY A 56 13.97 7.94 1.88
CA GLY A 56 12.65 8.47 2.21
C GLY A 56 11.52 7.63 1.61
N MET A 57 10.30 7.84 2.14
CA MET A 57 9.08 7.18 1.65
C MET A 57 8.16 8.18 0.96
N LEU A 58 7.55 7.77 -0.14
CA LEU A 58 6.40 8.45 -0.73
C LEU A 58 5.16 7.63 -0.44
N LEU A 59 4.15 8.22 0.21
CA LEU A 59 2.95 7.51 0.66
C LEU A 59 1.67 8.06 0.02
N ARG A 60 0.73 7.17 -0.30
CA ARG A 60 -0.64 7.52 -0.67
C ARG A 60 -1.62 6.53 -0.04
N PHE A 61 -2.52 7.03 0.78
CA PHE A 61 -3.63 6.24 1.30
C PHE A 61 -4.69 5.99 0.22
N VAL A 62 -5.48 4.94 0.43
CA VAL A 62 -6.46 4.46 -0.56
C VAL A 62 -7.83 4.33 0.09
N ASP A 63 -8.84 4.96 -0.51
CA ASP A 63 -10.24 4.68 -0.18
C ASP A 63 -10.64 3.37 -0.84
N GLY A 64 -10.56 2.27 -0.08
CA GLY A 64 -10.85 0.93 -0.55
C GLY A 64 -9.65 -0.02 -0.46
N ARG A 65 -9.29 -0.65 -1.58
CA ARG A 65 -8.23 -1.67 -1.62
C ARG A 65 -7.29 -1.49 -2.82
N PRO A 66 -6.07 -2.03 -2.77
CA PRO A 66 -5.19 -2.12 -3.92
C PRO A 66 -5.85 -2.83 -5.10
N VAL A 67 -5.85 -2.17 -6.26
CA VAL A 67 -6.29 -2.72 -7.56
C VAL A 67 -5.48 -2.05 -8.67
N SER A 68 -5.49 -2.64 -9.87
CA SER A 68 -4.69 -2.17 -11.00
C SER A 68 -4.87 -0.68 -11.32
N GLN A 69 -6.09 -0.15 -11.25
CA GLN A 69 -6.34 1.27 -11.52
C GLN A 69 -5.70 2.16 -10.45
N VAL A 70 -5.80 1.79 -9.18
CA VAL A 70 -5.17 2.54 -8.09
C VAL A 70 -3.63 2.49 -8.19
N THR A 71 -3.09 1.36 -8.67
CA THR A 71 -1.65 1.24 -8.99
C THR A 71 -1.22 2.22 -10.09
N GLU A 72 -2.02 2.36 -11.16
CA GLU A 72 -1.77 3.34 -12.23
C GLU A 72 -1.78 4.77 -11.69
N ASP A 73 -2.78 5.11 -10.88
CA ASP A 73 -2.91 6.46 -10.29
C ASP A 73 -1.74 6.77 -9.34
N PHE A 74 -1.31 5.78 -8.54
CA PHE A 74 -0.14 5.90 -7.69
C PHE A 74 1.13 6.14 -8.49
N LEU A 75 1.38 5.33 -9.52
CA LEU A 75 2.57 5.48 -10.38
C LEU A 75 2.56 6.81 -11.14
N SER A 76 1.39 7.25 -11.61
CA SER A 76 1.24 8.55 -12.25
C SER A 76 1.68 9.68 -11.32
N TRP A 77 1.19 9.66 -10.08
CA TRP A 77 1.57 10.64 -9.06
C TRP A 77 3.06 10.57 -8.74
N VAL A 78 3.61 9.38 -8.51
CA VAL A 78 5.06 9.20 -8.26
C VAL A 78 5.89 9.80 -9.39
N CYS A 79 5.51 9.56 -10.66
CA CYS A 79 6.22 10.12 -11.80
C CYS A 79 6.19 11.65 -11.81
N VAL A 80 5.07 12.28 -11.38
CA VAL A 80 4.98 13.74 -11.23
C VAL A 80 5.93 14.24 -10.14
N GLU A 81 5.93 13.60 -8.96
CA GLU A 81 6.83 13.99 -7.86
C GLU A 81 8.31 13.87 -8.28
N LEU A 82 8.67 12.78 -8.93
CA LEU A 82 10.03 12.57 -9.41
C LEU A 82 10.44 13.54 -10.54
N ALA A 83 9.50 13.94 -11.38
CA ALA A 83 9.76 14.93 -12.44
C ALA A 83 10.08 16.31 -11.86
N ARG A 84 9.47 16.71 -10.73
CA ARG A 84 9.77 17.96 -10.01
C ARG A 84 11.21 17.99 -9.47
N GLU A 85 11.80 16.82 -9.29
CA GLU A 85 13.19 16.65 -8.88
C GLU A 85 14.14 16.32 -10.07
N ASP A 86 13.75 16.63 -11.29
CA ASP A 86 14.51 16.38 -12.51
C ASP A 86 14.91 14.91 -12.77
N LYS A 87 14.26 13.96 -12.12
CA LYS A 87 14.48 12.54 -12.39
C LYS A 87 13.92 12.21 -13.78
N LYS A 88 14.64 11.36 -14.52
CA LYS A 88 14.27 10.97 -15.90
C LYS A 88 13.78 9.52 -16.01
N ALA A 89 14.04 8.72 -14.98
CA ALA A 89 13.58 7.34 -14.93
C ALA A 89 13.43 6.86 -13.48
N LEU A 90 12.42 6.01 -13.27
CA LEU A 90 12.20 5.20 -12.07
C LEU A 90 12.51 3.74 -12.43
N LEU A 91 13.55 3.16 -11.82
CA LEU A 91 13.73 1.72 -11.77
C LEU A 91 12.87 1.22 -10.61
N LEU A 92 11.73 0.62 -10.93
CA LEU A 92 10.70 0.21 -10.00
C LEU A 92 10.84 -1.26 -9.65
N VAL A 93 11.20 -1.53 -8.41
CA VAL A 93 11.24 -2.90 -7.86
C VAL A 93 9.96 -3.14 -7.09
N TRP A 94 9.22 -4.20 -7.42
CA TRP A 94 7.99 -4.60 -6.76
C TRP A 94 7.76 -6.11 -6.83
N ASP A 95 6.78 -6.60 -6.09
CA ASP A 95 6.38 -8.00 -6.08
C ASP A 95 5.48 -8.38 -7.27
N ASN A 96 5.02 -9.64 -7.26
CA ASN A 96 4.14 -10.19 -8.29
C ASN A 96 2.66 -10.17 -7.89
N ALA A 97 2.21 -9.17 -7.13
CA ALA A 97 0.80 -9.01 -6.83
C ALA A 97 -0.03 -8.92 -8.12
N SER A 98 -1.24 -9.46 -8.11
CA SER A 98 -2.08 -9.55 -9.32
C SER A 98 -2.38 -8.20 -9.95
N TRP A 99 -2.48 -7.14 -9.16
CA TRP A 99 -2.66 -5.77 -9.64
C TRP A 99 -1.39 -5.16 -10.23
N HIS A 100 -0.18 -5.62 -9.84
CA HIS A 100 1.10 -5.20 -10.45
C HIS A 100 1.31 -5.85 -11.82
N ILE A 101 1.05 -7.15 -11.92
CA ILE A 101 1.31 -7.91 -13.16
C ILE A 101 0.13 -7.94 -14.13
N SER A 102 -0.94 -7.20 -13.87
CA SER A 102 -2.13 -7.16 -14.72
C SER A 102 -1.81 -6.65 -16.13
N ALA A 103 -2.57 -7.11 -17.13
CA ALA A 103 -2.45 -6.60 -18.49
C ALA A 103 -2.68 -5.09 -18.55
N ARG A 104 -3.62 -4.58 -17.72
CA ARG A 104 -3.93 -3.16 -17.61
C ARG A 104 -2.70 -2.34 -17.21
N VAL A 105 -2.03 -2.68 -16.12
CA VAL A 105 -0.85 -1.95 -15.63
C VAL A 105 0.32 -2.04 -16.61
N ARG A 106 0.53 -3.20 -17.24
CA ARG A 106 1.56 -3.35 -18.28
C ARG A 106 1.30 -2.45 -19.49
N THR A 107 0.05 -2.36 -19.94
CA THR A 107 -0.34 -1.47 -21.04
C THR A 107 -0.13 -0.02 -20.66
N TRP A 108 -0.58 0.38 -19.46
CA TRP A 108 -0.38 1.73 -18.95
C TRP A 108 1.11 2.11 -18.91
N ILE A 109 1.98 1.26 -18.35
CA ILE A 109 3.45 1.51 -18.32
C ILE A 109 4.01 1.72 -19.72
N LYS A 110 3.61 0.89 -20.68
CA LYS A 110 4.07 1.01 -22.08
C LYS A 110 3.66 2.36 -22.68
N GLU A 111 2.41 2.75 -22.54
CA GLU A 111 1.86 3.99 -23.07
C GLU A 111 2.47 5.20 -22.38
N HIS A 112 2.56 5.19 -21.05
CA HIS A 112 3.23 6.21 -20.26
C HIS A 112 4.68 6.42 -20.70
N ASN A 113 5.43 5.33 -20.88
CA ASN A 113 6.84 5.41 -21.32
C ASN A 113 7.00 5.98 -22.74
N LEU A 114 6.07 5.66 -23.65
CA LEU A 114 6.05 6.26 -24.99
C LEU A 114 5.80 7.77 -24.93
N GLN A 115 4.84 8.19 -24.08
CA GLN A 115 4.54 9.60 -23.87
C GLN A 115 5.72 10.33 -23.19
N ALA A 116 6.28 9.76 -22.12
CA ALA A 116 7.44 10.32 -21.44
C ALA A 116 8.67 10.48 -22.35
N LYS A 117 8.85 9.56 -23.31
CA LYS A 117 9.92 9.66 -24.33
C LYS A 117 9.69 10.82 -25.29
N ARG A 118 8.43 11.12 -25.67
CA ARG A 118 8.07 12.15 -26.65
C ARG A 118 8.03 13.55 -26.06
N ALA A 119 7.41 13.67 -24.89
CA ALA A 119 7.13 14.97 -24.25
C ALA A 119 8.09 15.34 -23.12
N GLY A 120 9.04 14.48 -22.81
CA GLY A 120 9.81 14.56 -21.56
C GLY A 120 9.00 14.02 -20.37
N GLY A 121 9.68 13.46 -19.39
CA GLY A 121 9.04 12.91 -18.21
C GLY A 121 9.81 11.73 -17.63
N VAL A 122 9.27 11.15 -16.57
CA VAL A 122 9.88 10.02 -15.86
C VAL A 122 9.43 8.71 -16.49
N ARG A 123 10.35 7.94 -17.03
CA ARG A 123 10.06 6.59 -17.54
C ARG A 123 10.07 5.58 -16.40
N VAL A 124 9.16 4.62 -16.44
CA VAL A 124 9.08 3.52 -15.45
C VAL A 124 9.70 2.26 -16.06
N VAL A 125 10.74 1.76 -15.41
CA VAL A 125 11.42 0.50 -15.77
C VAL A 125 11.18 -0.49 -14.65
N VAL A 126 10.40 -1.53 -14.93
CA VAL A 126 9.99 -2.51 -13.92
C VAL A 126 11.04 -3.60 -13.72
N CYS A 127 11.33 -3.89 -12.46
CA CYS A 127 12.09 -5.06 -12.02
C CYS A 127 11.22 -5.84 -11.04
N GLN A 128 10.74 -7.01 -11.47
CA GLN A 128 9.91 -7.86 -10.61
C GLN A 128 10.78 -8.68 -9.68
N LEU A 129 10.39 -8.73 -8.41
CA LEU A 129 10.99 -9.63 -7.43
C LEU A 129 10.66 -11.09 -7.76
N PRO A 130 11.53 -12.03 -7.42
CA PRO A 130 11.20 -13.45 -7.50
C PRO A 130 9.93 -13.76 -6.70
N SER A 131 9.13 -14.71 -7.18
CA SER A 131 7.92 -15.13 -6.48
C SER A 131 8.24 -15.61 -5.05
N LYS A 132 7.38 -15.25 -4.10
CA LYS A 132 7.50 -15.61 -2.67
C LYS A 132 8.81 -15.13 -2.01
N SER A 133 9.33 -13.98 -2.43
CA SER A 133 10.57 -13.41 -1.89
C SER A 133 10.38 -12.00 -1.32
N PRO A 134 9.43 -11.78 -0.38
CA PRO A 134 9.15 -10.45 0.18
C PRO A 134 10.37 -9.87 0.91
N TRP A 135 11.23 -10.70 1.49
CA TRP A 135 12.46 -10.25 2.17
C TRP A 135 13.46 -9.52 1.26
N LEU A 136 13.31 -9.60 -0.05
CA LEU A 136 14.10 -8.84 -1.00
C LEU A 136 13.56 -7.41 -1.22
N ASN A 137 12.38 -7.09 -0.65
CA ASN A 137 11.83 -5.75 -0.69
C ASN A 137 12.20 -4.99 0.60
N PRO A 138 13.11 -3.99 0.53
CA PRO A 138 13.53 -3.25 1.70
C PRO A 138 12.45 -2.33 2.29
N SER A 139 11.28 -2.20 1.66
CA SER A 139 10.13 -1.50 2.24
C SER A 139 9.44 -2.32 3.34
N GLU A 140 9.50 -3.65 3.31
CA GLU A 140 8.88 -4.53 4.30
C GLU A 140 9.33 -4.25 5.75
N PRO A 141 10.63 -4.16 6.08
CA PRO A 141 11.06 -3.78 7.42
C PRO A 141 10.58 -2.39 7.83
N LYS A 142 10.48 -1.44 6.88
CA LYS A 142 9.95 -0.10 7.16
C LYS A 142 8.51 -0.16 7.66
N TRP A 143 7.66 -0.99 7.02
CA TRP A 143 6.29 -1.20 7.47
C TRP A 143 6.21 -1.80 8.86
N VAL A 144 7.02 -2.82 9.15
CA VAL A 144 7.06 -3.45 10.47
C VAL A 144 7.41 -2.45 11.57
N HIS A 145 8.44 -1.63 11.35
CA HIS A 145 8.84 -0.61 12.32
C HIS A 145 7.79 0.50 12.45
N GLY A 146 7.24 0.99 11.35
CA GLY A 146 6.17 1.98 11.35
C GLY A 146 4.94 1.51 12.12
N LYS A 147 4.48 0.29 11.87
CA LYS A 147 3.32 -0.28 12.58
C LYS A 147 3.52 -0.29 14.10
N ARG A 148 4.72 -0.64 14.55
CA ARG A 148 5.04 -0.66 15.99
C ARG A 148 5.11 0.73 16.61
N ALA A 149 5.54 1.73 15.84
CA ALA A 149 5.67 3.10 16.34
C ALA A 149 4.35 3.88 16.31
N ILE A 150 3.45 3.57 15.37
CA ILE A 150 2.26 4.37 15.07
C ILE A 150 1.03 3.84 15.82
N VAL A 151 0.84 2.52 15.85
CA VAL A 151 -0.39 1.90 16.36
C VAL A 151 -0.21 1.45 17.79
N GLU A 152 -1.10 1.90 18.65
CA GLU A 152 -1.12 1.62 20.08
C GLU A 152 -2.00 0.40 20.41
N PRO A 153 -1.60 -0.46 21.36
CA PRO A 153 -2.45 -1.59 21.78
C PRO A 153 -3.61 -1.17 22.69
N GLU A 154 -3.47 -0.07 23.42
CA GLU A 154 -4.38 0.36 24.49
C GLU A 154 -5.43 1.36 24.00
N ARG A 155 -5.30 1.86 22.78
CA ARG A 155 -6.21 2.86 22.24
C ARG A 155 -6.57 2.59 20.79
N LEU A 156 -7.86 2.63 20.47
CA LEU A 156 -8.32 2.62 19.09
C LEU A 156 -8.11 4.01 18.48
N LEU A 157 -7.25 4.09 17.45
CA LEU A 157 -7.01 5.31 16.70
C LEU A 157 -8.15 5.56 15.70
N THR A 158 -8.40 6.83 15.36
CA THR A 158 -9.23 7.17 14.20
C THR A 158 -8.44 6.95 12.90
N ALA A 159 -9.14 6.86 11.77
CA ALA A 159 -8.49 6.75 10.46
C ALA A 159 -7.54 7.93 10.19
N VAL A 160 -7.97 9.15 10.53
CA VAL A 160 -7.17 10.37 10.36
C VAL A 160 -5.93 10.36 11.25
N GLU A 161 -6.04 9.90 12.51
CA GLU A 161 -4.86 9.77 13.38
C GLU A 161 -3.82 8.81 12.84
N VAL A 162 -4.25 7.66 12.30
CA VAL A 162 -3.33 6.68 11.68
C VAL A 162 -2.61 7.29 10.49
N GLU A 163 -3.34 7.97 9.59
CA GLU A 163 -2.77 8.63 8.43
C GLU A 163 -1.76 9.71 8.84
N THR A 164 -2.16 10.61 9.75
CA THR A 164 -1.30 11.69 10.23
C THR A 164 -0.02 11.14 10.83
N ARG A 165 -0.13 10.18 11.75
CA ARG A 165 1.03 9.56 12.39
C ARG A 165 1.93 8.82 11.41
N ALA A 166 1.35 8.16 10.39
CA ALA A 166 2.14 7.50 9.36
C ALA A 166 2.92 8.52 8.52
N CYS A 167 2.28 9.59 8.09
CA CYS A 167 2.95 10.64 7.33
C CYS A 167 4.05 11.32 8.17
N ASP A 168 3.79 11.63 9.44
CA ASP A 168 4.78 12.21 10.35
C ASP A 168 5.97 11.25 10.57
N TYR A 169 5.70 9.96 10.81
CA TYR A 169 6.74 8.96 11.02
C TYR A 169 7.68 8.80 9.82
N TYR A 170 7.14 8.84 8.61
CA TYR A 170 7.94 8.73 7.39
C TYR A 170 8.42 10.08 6.84
N GLY A 171 8.05 11.21 7.46
CA GLY A 171 8.43 12.54 7.03
C GLY A 171 7.86 12.92 5.66
N CYS A 172 6.65 12.49 5.36
CA CYS A 172 5.98 12.77 4.09
C CYS A 172 4.72 13.62 4.28
N SER A 173 4.31 14.32 3.22
CA SER A 173 3.09 15.12 3.23
C SER A 173 1.85 14.23 3.11
N GLN A 174 0.75 14.67 3.73
CA GLN A 174 -0.56 14.09 3.49
C GLN A 174 -1.08 14.50 2.11
N HIS A 175 -1.74 13.57 1.45
CA HIS A 175 -2.33 13.77 0.12
C HIS A 175 -3.75 13.22 0.10
N GLN A 176 -4.57 13.73 -0.82
CA GLN A 176 -5.89 13.17 -1.07
C GLN A 176 -5.79 11.66 -1.36
N HIS A 177 -6.67 10.85 -0.77
CA HIS A 177 -6.68 9.41 -0.98
C HIS A 177 -6.86 9.04 -2.45
N LEU A 178 -6.18 7.99 -2.87
CA LEU A 178 -6.46 7.34 -4.14
C LEU A 178 -7.82 6.64 -4.05
N ARG A 179 -8.63 6.74 -5.11
CA ARG A 179 -9.98 6.19 -5.13
C ARG A 179 -10.17 5.26 -6.31
N GLN A 180 -10.83 4.15 -6.06
CA GLN A 180 -11.28 3.29 -7.15
C GLN A 180 -12.46 3.96 -7.87
N THR A 181 -12.29 4.36 -9.14
CA THR A 181 -13.32 5.07 -9.91
C THR A 181 -14.48 4.18 -10.34
N ASN A 182 -14.26 2.87 -10.45
CA ASN A 182 -15.29 1.88 -10.78
C ASN A 182 -15.18 0.70 -9.80
N PRO A 183 -15.96 0.65 -8.71
CA PRO A 183 -16.03 -0.56 -7.91
C PRO A 183 -16.51 -1.72 -8.80
N PRO A 184 -15.91 -2.92 -8.70
CA PRO A 184 -16.34 -4.05 -9.48
C PRO A 184 -17.82 -4.30 -9.19
N ASN A 185 -18.63 -4.32 -10.25
CA ASN A 185 -20.04 -4.69 -10.18
C ASN A 185 -20.10 -6.04 -9.46
N LYS A 186 -20.64 -6.09 -8.24
CA LYS A 186 -20.81 -7.32 -7.49
C LYS A 186 -21.83 -8.16 -8.24
N GLN A 187 -21.39 -8.92 -9.24
CA GLN A 187 -22.24 -9.99 -9.75
C GLN A 187 -22.50 -10.96 -8.59
N PRO A 188 -23.77 -11.23 -8.25
CA PRO A 188 -24.09 -12.19 -7.21
C PRO A 188 -23.52 -13.55 -7.64
N THR A 189 -22.57 -14.06 -6.89
CA THR A 189 -22.05 -15.42 -7.05
C THR A 189 -23.23 -16.38 -6.90
N LYS A 190 -23.73 -16.93 -8.01
CA LYS A 190 -24.70 -18.03 -7.99
C LYS A 190 -24.03 -19.19 -7.24
N ARG A 191 -24.41 -19.37 -5.97
CA ARG A 191 -24.10 -20.60 -5.25
C ARG A 191 -24.68 -21.76 -6.05
N LYS A 192 -23.85 -22.57 -6.68
CA LYS A 192 -24.25 -23.86 -7.21
C LYS A 192 -24.74 -24.69 -6.00
N LYS A 193 -26.05 -24.94 -5.95
CA LYS A 193 -26.57 -26.00 -5.10
C LYS A 193 -26.02 -27.30 -5.67
N VAL A 194 -25.19 -27.96 -4.90
CA VAL A 194 -24.84 -29.37 -5.13
C VAL A 194 -26.04 -30.16 -4.65
N ALA A 195 -26.65 -30.91 -5.55
CA ALA A 195 -27.68 -31.90 -5.28
C ALA A 195 -27.05 -33.16 -4.68
#